data_8c0fad8aaf8a72feafa4ce337adc4f2f
#
_entry.id   8c0fad8aaf8a72feafa4ce337adc4f2f
#
_cell.length_a   1.000
_cell.length_b   1.000
_cell.length_c   1.000
_cell.angle_alpha   90.00
_cell.angle_beta   90.00
_cell.angle_gamma   90.00
#
_symmetry.space_group_name_H-M   'P 1'
#
loop_
_entity.id
_entity.type
_entity.pdbx_description
1 polymer ?
#
loop_
_entity_poly.entity_id
_entity_poly.type
_entity_poly.pdbx_seq_one_letter_code
_entity_poly.pdbx_strand_id
1 'polypeptide(L)'
;VTDTSIPSADQSLDEESAPAATTEEAEETQGEAREKKAPADSDLFRQSEIAADYVEGLLDILDYDGDIDELVSGGRPVVEVVGGRLQNLVGQRGATLEALQELARLAVFRQTGSPSRLLLDVGGYRATRRKELAAVAKNAVEKVKEYGEPVRLEPMSAFERKCVHDVVNAMSGVESESEGVEPNRRIVVRPVAD
;
A
#
# COMPACT_ATOMS: atom_id res chain seq x y z
N VAL A 1 -17.66 -55.64 -19.17
CA VAL A 1 -18.26 -56.78 -18.48
C VAL A 1 -18.16 -56.55 -17.01
N THR A 2 -19.34 -56.47 -16.44
CA THR A 2 -19.90 -56.55 -15.10
C THR A 2 -19.71 -55.31 -14.22
N ASP A 3 -20.71 -54.46 -14.07
CA ASP A 3 -22.08 -54.53 -13.48
C ASP A 3 -22.09 -55.02 -12.02
N THR A 4 -22.63 -54.25 -11.17
CA THR A 4 -23.57 -54.58 -10.08
C THR A 4 -23.61 -53.49 -9.04
N SER A 5 -24.61 -52.59 -9.12
CA SER A 5 -25.85 -52.51 -8.33
C SER A 5 -25.74 -52.18 -6.85
N ILE A 6 -26.45 -51.13 -6.54
CA ILE A 6 -26.91 -50.61 -5.23
C ILE A 6 -27.91 -51.62 -4.60
N PRO A 7 -28.12 -51.58 -3.27
CA PRO A 7 -29.45 -51.25 -2.86
C PRO A 7 -29.57 -50.21 -1.70
N SER A 8 -30.67 -49.45 -1.83
CA SER A 8 -31.37 -48.66 -0.79
C SER A 8 -32.08 -49.55 0.23
N ALA A 9 -32.24 -49.04 1.46
CA ALA A 9 -33.41 -49.18 2.33
C ALA A 9 -33.15 -48.25 3.57
N ASP A 10 -33.82 -47.18 3.81
CA ASP A 10 -35.18 -46.87 4.25
C ASP A 10 -35.57 -47.47 5.62
N GLN A 11 -36.07 -46.60 6.46
CA GLN A 11 -37.01 -46.64 7.60
C GLN A 11 -36.46 -45.87 8.82
N SER A 12 -36.96 -44.69 9.09
CA SER A 12 -38.26 -44.23 9.64
C SER A 12 -38.33 -44.26 11.18
N LEU A 13 -38.58 -43.02 11.72
CA LEU A 13 -39.44 -42.68 12.88
C LEU A 13 -39.01 -43.15 14.28
N ASP A 14 -38.86 -42.27 15.24
CA ASP A 14 -39.92 -41.80 16.11
C ASP A 14 -39.49 -40.68 17.06
N GLU A 15 -40.45 -39.89 17.40
CA GLU A 15 -40.57 -38.73 18.27
C GLU A 15 -40.16 -38.94 19.75
N GLU A 16 -39.93 -37.81 20.35
CA GLU A 16 -40.54 -37.31 21.60
C GLU A 16 -39.60 -36.86 22.71
N SER A 17 -39.89 -35.64 23.13
CA SER A 17 -39.74 -35.13 24.49
C SER A 17 -38.60 -34.18 24.78
N ALA A 18 -38.88 -32.88 24.77
CA ALA A 18 -38.33 -31.89 25.67
C ALA A 18 -38.89 -32.12 27.10
N PRO A 19 -38.26 -31.68 28.21
CA PRO A 19 -38.06 -30.25 28.50
C PRO A 19 -36.85 -29.88 29.38
N ALA A 20 -36.76 -28.58 29.61
CA ALA A 20 -36.20 -27.89 30.78
C ALA A 20 -34.83 -27.19 30.62
N ALA A 21 -34.99 -25.92 30.64
CA ALA A 21 -34.11 -24.84 31.03
C ALA A 21 -32.90 -25.18 31.91
N THR A 22 -31.72 -24.70 31.46
CA THR A 22 -30.74 -24.19 32.42
C THR A 22 -29.98 -23.06 31.73
N THR A 23 -30.06 -21.94 32.36
CA THR A 23 -29.33 -20.68 32.15
C THR A 23 -27.84 -20.99 32.26
N GLU A 24 -27.09 -20.75 31.18
CA GLU A 24 -25.65 -20.60 31.28
C GLU A 24 -25.20 -19.36 30.53
N GLU A 25 -24.53 -18.58 31.28
CA GLU A 25 -23.94 -17.28 31.10
C GLU A 25 -23.26 -17.12 29.75
N ALA A 26 -23.63 -16.04 29.04
CA ALA A 26 -22.89 -15.49 27.94
C ALA A 26 -21.57 -14.95 28.47
N GLU A 27 -20.49 -15.67 28.30
CA GLU A 27 -19.14 -15.09 28.35
C GLU A 27 -19.01 -14.07 27.19
N GLU A 28 -19.17 -12.81 27.55
CA GLU A 28 -18.70 -11.69 26.76
C GLU A 28 -17.18 -11.78 26.60
N THR A 29 -16.72 -12.36 25.50
CA THR A 29 -15.36 -12.14 25.03
C THR A 29 -15.24 -10.68 24.62
N GLN A 30 -14.86 -9.85 25.56
CA GLN A 30 -14.33 -8.52 25.33
C GLN A 30 -13.09 -8.67 24.44
N GLY A 31 -13.30 -8.49 23.14
CA GLY A 31 -12.24 -8.23 22.20
C GLY A 31 -11.60 -6.89 22.57
N GLU A 32 -10.54 -6.92 23.36
CA GLU A 32 -9.69 -5.77 23.59
C GLU A 32 -9.22 -5.24 22.24
N ALA A 33 -9.84 -4.16 21.80
CA ALA A 33 -9.29 -3.30 20.76
C ALA A 33 -7.97 -2.75 21.31
N ARG A 34 -6.86 -3.44 21.03
CA ARG A 34 -5.53 -2.90 21.27
C ARG A 34 -5.44 -1.57 20.54
N GLU A 35 -5.59 -0.48 21.28
CA GLU A 35 -5.17 0.84 20.82
C GLU A 35 -3.73 0.69 20.30
N LYS A 36 -3.55 0.82 18.99
CA LYS A 36 -2.23 0.85 18.37
C LYS A 36 -1.55 2.14 18.80
N LYS A 37 -0.87 2.08 19.94
CA LYS A 37 -0.01 3.15 20.42
C LYS A 37 0.95 3.51 19.29
N ALA A 38 1.06 4.79 18.95
CA ALA A 38 2.03 5.24 17.97
C ALA A 38 3.43 4.74 18.38
N PRO A 39 4.23 4.20 17.44
CA PRO A 39 5.57 3.72 17.78
C PRO A 39 6.40 4.88 18.37
N ALA A 40 7.21 4.56 19.37
CA ALA A 40 8.13 5.54 19.95
C ALA A 40 9.19 5.93 18.88
N ASP A 41 9.73 7.14 18.97
CA ASP A 41 10.75 7.60 18.01
C ASP A 41 11.96 6.66 17.99
N SER A 42 12.34 6.07 19.12
CA SER A 42 13.39 5.04 19.22
C SER A 42 13.09 3.80 18.36
N ASP A 43 11.81 3.38 18.32
CA ASP A 43 11.42 2.24 17.50
C ASP A 43 11.44 2.58 16.00
N LEU A 44 11.15 3.84 15.65
CA LEU A 44 11.21 4.32 14.28
C LEU A 44 12.65 4.42 13.80
N PHE A 45 13.57 4.92 14.63
CA PHE A 45 15.01 4.94 14.33
C PHE A 45 15.57 3.53 14.15
N ARG A 46 15.22 2.60 15.03
CA ARG A 46 15.63 1.21 14.86
C ARG A 46 15.11 0.58 13.56
N GLN A 47 13.92 0.96 13.11
CA GLN A 47 13.39 0.50 11.83
C GLN A 47 14.14 1.11 10.64
N SER A 48 14.56 2.39 10.72
CA SER A 48 15.39 3.00 9.67
C SER A 48 16.78 2.37 9.61
N GLU A 49 17.42 2.13 10.75
CA GLU A 49 18.72 1.45 10.86
C GLU A 49 18.70 0.06 10.20
N ILE A 50 17.71 -0.79 10.55
CA ILE A 50 17.56 -2.11 9.94
C ILE A 50 17.36 -2.02 8.42
N ALA A 51 16.61 -1.03 7.97
CA ALA A 51 16.36 -0.84 6.55
C ALA A 51 17.59 -0.30 5.82
N ALA A 52 18.35 0.59 6.46
CA ALA A 52 19.61 1.13 5.95
C ALA A 52 20.63 0.01 5.77
N ASP A 53 20.88 -0.80 6.80
CA ASP A 53 21.77 -1.97 6.75
C ASP A 53 21.40 -2.92 5.59
N TYR A 54 20.09 -3.16 5.40
CA TYR A 54 19.62 -4.01 4.31
C TYR A 54 19.89 -3.41 2.93
N VAL A 55 19.68 -2.09 2.78
CA VAL A 55 19.88 -1.37 1.52
C VAL A 55 21.39 -1.27 1.24
N GLU A 56 22.21 -0.97 2.23
CA GLU A 56 23.68 -0.92 2.11
C GLU A 56 24.23 -2.26 1.62
N GLY A 57 23.85 -3.37 2.26
CA GLY A 57 24.25 -4.70 1.81
C GLY A 57 23.80 -5.03 0.40
N LEU A 58 22.66 -4.48 -0.06
CA LEU A 58 22.21 -4.64 -1.44
C LEU A 58 23.04 -3.79 -2.42
N LEU A 59 23.40 -2.55 -2.06
CA LEU A 59 24.25 -1.68 -2.87
C LEU A 59 25.62 -2.32 -3.07
N ASP A 60 26.21 -2.88 -2.01
CA ASP A 60 27.48 -3.62 -2.05
C ASP A 60 27.42 -4.80 -3.02
N ILE A 61 26.38 -5.61 -2.96
CA ILE A 61 26.19 -6.77 -3.86
C ILE A 61 26.06 -6.34 -5.32
N LEU A 62 25.42 -5.19 -5.55
CA LEU A 62 25.16 -4.66 -6.89
C LEU A 62 26.30 -3.77 -7.42
N ASP A 63 27.36 -3.53 -6.64
CA ASP A 63 28.50 -2.65 -6.94
C ASP A 63 28.03 -1.21 -7.28
N TYR A 64 27.11 -0.69 -6.44
CA TYR A 64 26.66 0.70 -6.49
C TYR A 64 27.31 1.53 -5.39
N ASP A 65 27.85 2.68 -5.78
CA ASP A 65 28.34 3.70 -4.84
C ASP A 65 27.18 4.60 -4.43
N GLY A 66 26.87 4.65 -3.13
CA GLY A 66 25.85 5.54 -2.58
C GLY A 66 26.00 5.67 -1.07
N ASP A 67 25.69 6.86 -0.57
CA ASP A 67 25.58 7.14 0.85
C ASP A 67 24.13 6.92 1.29
N ILE A 68 23.93 6.48 2.51
CA ILE A 68 22.61 6.23 3.07
C ILE A 68 22.35 7.19 4.23
N ASP A 69 21.29 7.98 4.09
CA ASP A 69 20.80 8.87 5.13
C ASP A 69 19.56 8.26 5.81
N GLU A 70 19.61 8.21 7.14
CA GLU A 70 18.53 7.72 7.98
C GLU A 70 17.81 8.87 8.64
N LEU A 71 16.48 8.89 8.53
CA LEU A 71 15.64 9.96 9.02
C LEU A 71 14.36 9.42 9.66
N VAL A 72 13.78 10.17 10.55
CA VAL A 72 12.37 9.99 10.98
C VAL A 72 11.58 11.23 10.59
N SER A 73 10.60 11.05 9.73
CA SER A 73 9.79 12.16 9.22
C SER A 73 8.31 11.81 9.20
N GLY A 74 7.47 12.69 9.79
CA GLY A 74 6.03 12.49 9.82
C GLY A 74 5.60 11.21 10.53
N GLY A 75 6.32 10.80 11.59
CA GLY A 75 6.03 9.60 12.37
C GLY A 75 6.26 8.29 11.60
N ARG A 76 7.23 8.30 10.67
CA ARG A 76 7.66 7.11 9.92
C ARG A 76 9.17 7.09 9.73
N PRO A 77 9.80 5.91 9.67
CA PRO A 77 11.18 5.79 9.29
C PRO A 77 11.35 6.11 7.80
N VAL A 78 12.43 6.80 7.47
CA VAL A 78 12.79 7.18 6.10
C VAL A 78 14.25 6.82 5.88
N VAL A 79 14.54 6.19 4.76
CA VAL A 79 15.89 5.91 4.28
C VAL A 79 16.05 6.54 2.92
N GLU A 80 17.06 7.37 2.76
CA GLU A 80 17.38 8.03 1.49
C GLU A 80 18.76 7.56 1.01
N VAL A 81 18.83 7.08 -0.22
CA VAL A 81 20.07 6.72 -0.89
C VAL A 81 20.51 7.89 -1.76
N VAL A 82 21.70 8.43 -1.47
CA VAL A 82 22.26 9.57 -2.18
C VAL A 82 23.55 9.14 -2.88
N GLY A 83 23.70 9.48 -4.15
CA GLY A 83 24.91 9.11 -4.90
C GLY A 83 24.77 9.30 -6.41
N GLY A 84 25.84 8.93 -7.12
CA GLY A 84 25.84 8.94 -8.59
C GLY A 84 25.33 7.63 -9.19
N ARG A 85 24.72 7.69 -10.39
CA ARG A 85 24.31 6.52 -11.18
C ARG A 85 23.27 5.59 -10.55
N LEU A 86 22.42 6.12 -9.70
CA LEU A 86 21.37 5.35 -9.01
C LEU A 86 20.07 5.17 -9.83
N GLN A 87 20.04 5.58 -11.10
CA GLN A 87 18.83 5.55 -11.94
C GLN A 87 18.21 4.13 -12.06
N ASN A 88 19.06 3.10 -12.08
CA ASN A 88 18.59 1.72 -12.16
C ASN A 88 17.83 1.27 -10.91
N LEU A 89 18.16 1.83 -9.74
CA LEU A 89 17.48 1.57 -8.47
C LEU A 89 16.12 2.25 -8.40
N VAL A 90 15.91 3.30 -9.18
CA VAL A 90 14.61 3.92 -9.36
C VAL A 90 13.77 3.12 -10.35
N GLY A 91 14.35 2.76 -11.49
CA GLY A 91 13.65 2.05 -12.55
C GLY A 91 12.60 2.90 -13.28
N GLN A 92 11.87 2.28 -14.19
CA GLN A 92 10.85 2.97 -14.96
C GLN A 92 9.70 3.43 -14.04
N ARG A 93 9.46 4.74 -13.98
CA ARG A 93 8.43 5.36 -13.14
C ARG A 93 8.51 4.97 -11.65
N GLY A 94 9.69 4.64 -11.15
CA GLY A 94 9.88 4.27 -9.75
C GLY A 94 9.53 2.82 -9.42
N ALA A 95 9.31 1.94 -10.39
CA ALA A 95 8.90 0.56 -10.16
C ALA A 95 9.95 -0.24 -9.38
N THR A 96 11.24 -0.07 -9.71
CA THR A 96 12.33 -0.71 -8.98
C THR A 96 12.41 -0.17 -7.55
N LEU A 97 12.30 1.14 -7.37
CA LEU A 97 12.28 1.77 -6.04
C LEU A 97 11.14 1.26 -5.16
N GLU A 98 9.94 1.07 -5.72
CA GLU A 98 8.82 0.51 -4.97
C GLU A 98 9.07 -0.94 -4.56
N ALA A 99 9.63 -1.76 -5.45
CA ALA A 99 10.00 -3.13 -5.12
C ALA A 99 11.09 -3.20 -4.03
N LEU A 100 12.12 -2.37 -4.13
CA LEU A 100 13.16 -2.25 -3.11
C LEU A 100 12.61 -1.81 -1.76
N GLN A 101 11.69 -0.86 -1.74
CA GLN A 101 11.01 -0.44 -0.52
C GLN A 101 10.25 -1.60 0.15
N GLU A 102 9.54 -2.43 -0.62
CA GLU A 102 8.84 -3.59 -0.06
C GLU A 102 9.82 -4.63 0.49
N LEU A 103 10.95 -4.85 -0.16
CA LEU A 103 12.01 -5.74 0.36
C LEU A 103 12.61 -5.19 1.66
N ALA A 104 12.89 -3.89 1.74
CA ALA A 104 13.38 -3.25 2.96
C ALA A 104 12.34 -3.34 4.09
N ARG A 105 11.05 -3.15 3.81
CA ARG A 105 9.96 -3.36 4.77
C ARG A 105 9.89 -4.80 5.28
N LEU A 106 10.09 -5.77 4.42
CA LEU A 106 10.14 -7.19 4.81
C LEU A 106 11.37 -7.49 5.68
N ALA A 107 12.52 -6.88 5.41
CA ALA A 107 13.70 -7.00 6.26
C ALA A 107 13.42 -6.45 7.68
N VAL A 108 12.81 -5.27 7.77
CA VAL A 108 12.37 -4.70 9.07
C VAL A 108 11.37 -5.63 9.76
N PHE A 109 10.36 -6.12 9.04
CA PHE A 109 9.37 -7.04 9.61
C PHE A 109 9.99 -8.32 10.17
N ARG A 110 10.96 -8.90 9.47
CA ARG A 110 11.67 -10.11 9.94
C ARG A 110 12.40 -9.90 11.26
N GLN A 111 12.93 -8.71 11.50
CA GLN A 111 13.70 -8.40 12.71
C GLN A 111 12.81 -7.88 13.86
N THR A 112 11.75 -7.15 13.55
CA THR A 112 10.91 -6.48 14.57
C THR A 112 9.62 -7.23 14.87
N GLY A 113 9.18 -8.13 13.98
CA GLY A 113 7.88 -8.80 14.06
C GLY A 113 6.68 -7.88 13.80
N SER A 114 6.91 -6.63 13.43
CA SER A 114 5.87 -5.62 13.23
C SER A 114 5.97 -4.99 11.83
N PRO A 115 4.82 -4.74 11.16
CA PRO A 115 4.82 -4.11 9.85
C PRO A 115 5.32 -2.65 9.96
N SER A 116 6.27 -2.28 9.09
CA SER A 116 6.85 -0.95 9.03
C SER A 116 6.16 -0.07 7.98
N ARG A 117 6.06 1.23 8.28
CA ARG A 117 5.65 2.26 7.34
C ARG A 117 6.85 2.96 6.71
N LEU A 118 7.98 2.26 6.64
CA LEU A 118 9.22 2.73 6.03
C LEU A 118 8.97 3.37 4.66
N LEU A 119 9.62 4.49 4.43
CA LEU A 119 9.73 5.14 3.13
C LEU A 119 11.19 5.05 2.67
N LEU A 120 11.40 4.49 1.48
CA LEU A 120 12.68 4.51 0.79
C LEU A 120 12.64 5.55 -0.32
N ASP A 121 13.66 6.39 -0.42
CA ASP A 121 13.87 7.27 -1.57
C ASP A 121 15.28 7.08 -2.14
N VAL A 122 15.45 7.39 -3.41
CA VAL A 122 16.74 7.29 -4.12
C VAL A 122 16.93 8.57 -4.91
N GLY A 123 17.96 9.34 -4.55
CA GLY A 123 18.35 10.57 -5.24
C GLY A 123 17.24 11.62 -5.32
N GLY A 124 16.33 11.71 -4.34
CA GLY A 124 15.23 12.66 -4.32
C GLY A 124 14.18 12.41 -5.42
N TYR A 125 14.11 11.18 -5.94
CA TYR A 125 13.17 10.82 -7.01
C TYR A 125 11.72 11.18 -6.68
N ARG A 126 11.28 10.87 -5.46
CA ARG A 126 9.88 11.09 -5.07
C ARG A 126 9.50 12.57 -5.08
N ALA A 127 10.41 13.46 -4.72
CA ALA A 127 10.18 14.90 -4.75
C ALA A 127 10.06 15.42 -6.19
N THR A 128 10.95 14.97 -7.08
CA THR A 128 10.92 15.31 -8.52
C THR A 128 9.67 14.76 -9.17
N ARG A 129 9.35 13.50 -8.93
CA ARG A 129 8.17 12.84 -9.49
C ARG A 129 6.86 13.48 -9.05
N ARG A 130 6.78 13.92 -7.79
CA ARG A 130 5.61 14.67 -7.29
C ARG A 130 5.39 15.97 -8.06
N LYS A 131 6.45 16.70 -8.43
CA LYS A 131 6.34 17.92 -9.24
C LYS A 131 5.83 17.63 -10.65
N GLU A 132 6.32 16.57 -11.29
CA GLU A 132 5.86 16.14 -12.61
C GLU A 132 4.37 15.75 -12.57
N LEU A 133 3.97 14.94 -11.58
CA LEU A 133 2.59 14.52 -11.42
C LEU A 133 1.65 15.69 -11.11
N ALA A 134 2.12 16.70 -10.37
CA ALA A 134 1.34 17.90 -10.13
C ALA A 134 1.09 18.68 -11.45
N ALA A 135 2.06 18.71 -12.36
CA ALA A 135 1.85 19.32 -13.68
C ALA A 135 0.85 18.51 -14.53
N VAL A 136 0.95 17.17 -14.51
CA VAL A 136 -0.01 16.28 -15.19
C VAL A 136 -1.43 16.46 -14.63
N ALA A 137 -1.57 16.51 -13.32
CA ALA A 137 -2.87 16.72 -12.66
C ALA A 137 -3.51 18.08 -13.05
N LYS A 138 -2.72 19.16 -13.02
CA LYS A 138 -3.19 20.51 -13.42
C LYS A 138 -3.67 20.52 -14.85
N ASN A 139 -2.90 19.95 -15.78
CA ASN A 139 -3.29 19.88 -17.20
C ASN A 139 -4.57 19.07 -17.39
N ALA A 140 -4.75 17.96 -16.65
CA ALA A 140 -5.98 17.18 -16.69
C ALA A 140 -7.19 17.99 -16.19
N VAL A 141 -7.02 18.73 -15.09
CA VAL A 141 -8.07 19.61 -14.53
C VAL A 141 -8.46 20.71 -15.52
N GLU A 142 -7.48 21.35 -16.17
CA GLU A 142 -7.73 22.37 -17.20
C GLU A 142 -8.57 21.81 -18.35
N LYS A 143 -8.22 20.61 -18.84
CA LYS A 143 -8.99 19.94 -19.91
C LYS A 143 -10.42 19.59 -19.46
N VAL A 144 -10.60 19.10 -18.25
CA VAL A 144 -11.94 18.80 -17.71
C VAL A 144 -12.78 20.06 -17.61
N LYS A 145 -12.20 21.18 -17.17
CA LYS A 145 -12.90 22.47 -17.08
C LYS A 145 -13.23 23.08 -18.43
N GLU A 146 -12.37 22.88 -19.42
CA GLU A 146 -12.55 23.41 -20.77
C GLU A 146 -13.60 22.64 -21.57
N TYR A 147 -13.55 21.30 -21.50
CA TYR A 147 -14.39 20.44 -22.35
C TYR A 147 -15.60 19.83 -21.61
N GLY A 148 -15.63 19.86 -20.28
CA GLY A 148 -16.68 19.23 -19.48
C GLY A 148 -16.68 17.70 -19.49
N GLU A 149 -15.65 17.09 -20.07
CA GLU A 149 -15.52 15.64 -20.23
C GLU A 149 -14.51 15.04 -19.25
N PRO A 150 -14.73 13.80 -18.76
CA PRO A 150 -13.77 13.11 -17.92
C PRO A 150 -12.44 12.83 -18.62
N VAL A 151 -11.33 13.11 -17.95
CA VAL A 151 -9.97 12.82 -18.43
C VAL A 151 -9.40 11.63 -17.70
N ARG A 152 -9.05 10.57 -18.42
CA ARG A 152 -8.37 9.37 -17.89
C ARG A 152 -6.86 9.55 -18.03
N LEU A 153 -6.16 9.42 -16.90
CA LEU A 153 -4.70 9.44 -16.90
C LEU A 153 -4.14 8.03 -17.20
N GLU A 154 -2.84 7.95 -17.43
CA GLU A 154 -2.17 6.67 -17.61
C GLU A 154 -2.17 5.86 -16.30
N PRO A 155 -2.03 4.52 -16.38
CA PRO A 155 -1.82 3.70 -15.21
C PRO A 155 -0.60 4.17 -14.40
N MET A 156 -0.73 4.21 -13.09
CA MET A 156 0.31 4.70 -12.18
C MET A 156 0.24 4.03 -10.83
N SER A 157 1.34 4.05 -10.09
CA SER A 157 1.48 3.42 -8.79
C SER A 157 0.58 4.06 -7.71
N ALA A 158 0.40 3.38 -6.59
CA ALA A 158 -0.42 3.89 -5.47
C ALA A 158 0.10 5.23 -4.92
N PHE A 159 1.43 5.38 -4.86
CA PHE A 159 2.06 6.65 -4.48
C PHE A 159 1.73 7.77 -5.48
N GLU A 160 1.86 7.49 -6.78
CA GLU A 160 1.59 8.45 -7.84
C GLU A 160 0.13 8.87 -7.87
N ARG A 161 -0.80 7.89 -7.74
CA ARG A 161 -2.25 8.18 -7.65
C ARG A 161 -2.58 9.10 -6.48
N LYS A 162 -1.96 8.86 -5.32
CA LYS A 162 -2.14 9.73 -4.17
C LYS A 162 -1.68 11.16 -4.46
N CYS A 163 -0.51 11.34 -5.09
CA CYS A 163 -0.01 12.67 -5.45
C CYS A 163 -0.97 13.41 -6.39
N VAL A 164 -1.55 12.72 -7.39
CA VAL A 164 -2.53 13.31 -8.31
C VAL A 164 -3.83 13.65 -7.58
N HIS A 165 -4.36 12.77 -6.72
CA HIS A 165 -5.55 13.03 -5.92
C HIS A 165 -5.38 14.28 -5.03
N ASP A 166 -4.24 14.39 -4.35
CA ASP A 166 -3.95 15.53 -3.45
C ASP A 166 -3.99 16.87 -4.23
N VAL A 167 -3.49 16.88 -5.47
CA VAL A 167 -3.51 18.07 -6.34
C VAL A 167 -4.91 18.36 -6.85
N VAL A 168 -5.65 17.37 -7.33
CA VAL A 168 -7.02 17.56 -7.86
C VAL A 168 -7.98 17.99 -6.77
N ASN A 169 -7.88 17.39 -5.56
CA ASN A 169 -8.74 17.73 -4.42
C ASN A 169 -8.52 19.16 -3.89
N ALA A 170 -7.36 19.77 -4.19
CA ALA A 170 -7.11 21.18 -3.89
C ALA A 170 -7.74 22.14 -4.90
N MET A 171 -8.37 21.64 -5.97
CA MET A 171 -8.96 22.43 -7.05
C MET A 171 -10.48 22.33 -7.03
N SER A 172 -11.18 23.46 -7.15
CA SER A 172 -12.64 23.51 -7.21
C SER A 172 -13.21 23.08 -8.57
N GLY A 173 -14.42 22.50 -8.57
CA GLY A 173 -15.19 22.13 -9.76
C GLY A 173 -14.75 20.85 -10.44
N VAL A 174 -13.87 20.08 -9.80
CA VAL A 174 -13.41 18.77 -10.29
C VAL A 174 -13.28 17.79 -9.14
N GLU A 175 -13.42 16.51 -9.46
CA GLU A 175 -13.18 15.40 -8.55
C GLU A 175 -12.28 14.36 -9.21
N SER A 176 -11.65 13.51 -8.43
CA SER A 176 -10.80 12.44 -8.93
C SER A 176 -11.16 11.09 -8.33
N GLU A 177 -11.19 10.08 -9.17
CA GLU A 177 -11.46 8.69 -8.80
C GLU A 177 -10.37 7.77 -9.30
N SER A 178 -10.05 6.73 -8.52
CA SER A 178 -9.09 5.71 -8.90
C SER A 178 -9.80 4.49 -9.45
N GLU A 179 -9.72 4.28 -10.76
CA GLU A 179 -10.37 3.19 -11.52
C GLU A 179 -9.41 2.07 -11.91
N GLY A 180 -9.92 0.85 -12.00
CA GLY A 180 -9.19 -0.33 -12.48
C GLY A 180 -8.51 -1.14 -11.36
N VAL A 181 -7.76 -2.15 -11.80
CA VAL A 181 -7.03 -3.09 -10.92
C VAL A 181 -5.55 -3.01 -11.24
N GLU A 182 -4.69 -3.18 -10.24
CA GLU A 182 -3.24 -3.23 -10.45
C GLU A 182 -2.86 -4.32 -11.47
N PRO A 183 -1.90 -4.08 -12.33
CA PRO A 183 -1.04 -2.90 -12.47
C PRO A 183 -1.62 -1.76 -13.34
N ASN A 184 -2.84 -1.90 -13.85
CA ASN A 184 -3.46 -0.96 -14.80
C ASN A 184 -4.35 0.09 -14.14
N ARG A 185 -4.29 0.20 -12.81
CA ARG A 185 -5.08 1.17 -12.05
C ARG A 185 -4.62 2.60 -12.32
N ARG A 186 -5.59 3.51 -12.52
CA ARG A 186 -5.37 4.89 -12.98
C ARG A 186 -6.28 5.88 -12.28
N ILE A 187 -5.96 7.15 -12.40
CA ILE A 187 -6.84 8.25 -11.99
C ILE A 187 -7.71 8.70 -13.16
N VAL A 188 -8.96 8.96 -12.88
CA VAL A 188 -9.90 9.65 -13.75
C VAL A 188 -10.31 10.94 -13.06
N VAL A 189 -10.13 12.06 -13.75
CA VAL A 189 -10.56 13.38 -13.29
C VAL A 189 -11.88 13.72 -13.98
N ARG A 190 -12.89 14.12 -13.20
CA ARG A 190 -14.25 14.41 -13.70
C ARG A 190 -14.70 15.79 -13.24
N PRO A 191 -15.61 16.45 -13.98
CA PRO A 191 -16.29 17.62 -13.44
C PRO A 191 -17.19 17.20 -12.28
N VAL A 192 -17.29 18.04 -11.26
CA VAL A 192 -18.30 17.85 -10.21
C VAL A 192 -19.65 18.10 -10.85
N ALA A 193 -20.59 17.15 -10.73
CA ALA A 193 -21.97 17.36 -11.14
C ALA A 193 -22.62 18.38 -10.20
N ASP A 194 -23.24 19.43 -10.78
CA ASP A 194 -24.05 20.41 -10.05
C ASP A 194 -25.33 19.78 -9.49
#